data_5a65f2f36b1970dbda383a08ee03e0e9
#
_entry.id   5a65f2f36b1970dbda383a08ee03e0e9
#
_cell.length_a   1.000
_cell.length_b   1.000
_cell.length_c   1.000
_cell.angle_alpha   90.00
_cell.angle_beta   90.00
_cell.angle_gamma   90.00
#
_symmetry.space_group_name_H-M   'P 1'
#
loop_
_entity.id
_entity.type
_entity.pdbx_description
1 polymer ?
#
loop_
_entity_poly.entity_id
_entity_poly.type
_entity_poly.pdbx_seq_one_letter_code
_entity_poly.pdbx_strand_id
1 'polypeptide(L)'
;IAISVDMLDTGIDIPEIVNLVFARPVKSPVKFWQMIGRGTRLCPDLFGPGQNKSVFRIFDHWGNFARFEMGYRPAEPTQSKPLAQLVFEERLNVADVALQKSEIAAFDTAIGLVEQDINALPEESIAVREKWKEKRALSRPEVLKAFAPATVARLRQEIAPLMQWRNIRGFGDALSLDLLIARMQIAVLRGSG
;
A
#
# COMPACT_ATOMS: atom_id res chain seq x y z
N ILE A 1 -31.35 11.24 -13.31
CA ILE A 1 -30.06 10.70 -13.75
C ILE A 1 -28.98 11.33 -12.88
N ALA A 2 -28.16 10.53 -12.23
CA ALA A 2 -26.98 10.98 -11.51
C ALA A 2 -25.72 10.50 -12.24
N ILE A 3 -24.76 11.37 -12.45
CA ILE A 3 -23.42 11.05 -12.98
C ILE A 3 -22.43 11.18 -11.84
N SER A 4 -21.67 10.12 -11.60
CA SER A 4 -20.68 10.11 -10.53
C SER A 4 -19.33 9.65 -11.05
N VAL A 5 -18.29 10.37 -10.62
CA VAL A 5 -16.88 9.96 -10.78
C VAL A 5 -16.37 9.67 -9.37
N ASP A 6 -16.17 8.39 -9.05
CA ASP A 6 -15.65 7.89 -7.76
C ASP A 6 -16.53 8.15 -6.51
N MET A 7 -17.74 8.73 -6.64
CA MET A 7 -18.60 9.00 -5.47
C MET A 7 -19.52 7.84 -5.08
N LEU A 8 -19.73 6.84 -5.95
CA LEU A 8 -20.59 5.69 -5.64
C LEU A 8 -19.92 4.70 -4.65
N ASP A 9 -18.66 4.88 -4.33
CA ASP A 9 -17.94 4.13 -3.30
C ASP A 9 -17.97 4.81 -1.92
N THR A 10 -18.47 6.05 -1.82
CA THR A 10 -18.44 6.89 -0.61
C THR A 10 -19.80 7.05 0.08
N GLY A 11 -20.47 5.97 0.44
CA GLY A 11 -21.57 6.04 1.43
C GLY A 11 -22.92 6.63 0.97
N ILE A 12 -23.09 7.04 -0.29
CA ILE A 12 -24.40 7.51 -0.80
C ILE A 12 -25.38 6.35 -0.84
N ASP A 13 -26.50 6.48 -0.16
CA ASP A 13 -27.57 5.51 -0.13
C ASP A 13 -28.75 5.97 -1.00
N ILE A 14 -28.92 5.35 -2.16
CA ILE A 14 -30.01 5.64 -3.10
C ILE A 14 -30.69 4.31 -3.48
N PRO A 15 -31.72 3.86 -2.73
CA PRO A 15 -32.41 2.61 -3.03
C PRO A 15 -33.10 2.62 -4.39
N GLU A 16 -33.44 3.79 -4.93
CA GLU A 16 -34.15 4.00 -6.20
C GLU A 16 -33.30 3.69 -7.45
N ILE A 17 -32.04 3.33 -7.31
CA ILE A 17 -31.19 2.99 -8.46
C ILE A 17 -31.75 1.73 -9.16
N VAL A 18 -32.27 1.89 -10.36
CA VAL A 18 -32.75 0.80 -11.23
C VAL A 18 -31.82 0.50 -12.41
N ASN A 19 -30.95 1.45 -12.77
CA ASN A 19 -29.95 1.28 -13.82
C ASN A 19 -28.59 1.76 -13.33
N LEU A 20 -27.56 0.94 -13.51
CA LEU A 20 -26.16 1.25 -13.23
C LEU A 20 -25.39 1.17 -14.55
N VAL A 21 -24.71 2.25 -14.92
CA VAL A 21 -23.94 2.32 -16.17
C VAL A 21 -22.47 2.50 -15.84
N PHE A 22 -21.65 1.54 -16.24
CA PHE A 22 -20.20 1.66 -16.20
C PHE A 22 -19.69 2.27 -17.51
N ALA A 23 -19.48 3.59 -17.50
CA ALA A 23 -18.98 4.35 -18.65
C ALA A 23 -17.46 4.42 -18.73
N ARG A 24 -16.75 3.75 -17.83
CA ARG A 24 -15.29 3.65 -17.81
C ARG A 24 -14.83 2.34 -17.15
N PRO A 25 -13.56 1.93 -17.38
CA PRO A 25 -13.01 0.75 -16.70
C PRO A 25 -12.90 0.99 -15.20
N VAL A 26 -13.36 0.04 -14.41
CA VAL A 26 -13.14 0.00 -12.97
C VAL A 26 -11.89 -0.81 -12.70
N LYS A 27 -10.93 -0.22 -11.95
CA LYS A 27 -9.64 -0.88 -11.68
C LYS A 27 -9.65 -1.69 -10.39
N SER A 28 -10.52 -1.36 -9.44
CA SER A 28 -10.63 -2.01 -8.14
C SER A 28 -11.85 -2.92 -8.09
N PRO A 29 -11.65 -4.23 -7.83
CA PRO A 29 -12.77 -5.17 -7.67
C PRO A 29 -13.66 -4.81 -6.49
N VAL A 30 -13.07 -4.35 -5.38
CA VAL A 30 -13.84 -3.93 -4.21
C VAL A 30 -14.79 -2.80 -4.57
N LYS A 31 -14.29 -1.76 -5.28
CA LYS A 31 -15.14 -0.67 -5.77
C LYS A 31 -16.22 -1.17 -6.74
N PHE A 32 -15.89 -2.08 -7.64
CA PHE A 32 -16.83 -2.67 -8.58
C PHE A 32 -18.01 -3.33 -7.85
N TRP A 33 -17.73 -4.20 -6.89
CA TRP A 33 -18.77 -4.88 -6.12
C TRP A 33 -19.54 -3.94 -5.19
N GLN A 34 -18.89 -2.90 -4.64
CA GLN A 34 -19.57 -1.87 -3.86
C GLN A 34 -20.59 -1.09 -4.72
N MET A 35 -20.24 -0.72 -5.95
CA MET A 35 -21.16 -0.04 -6.87
C MET A 35 -22.34 -0.94 -7.23
N ILE A 36 -22.12 -2.22 -7.52
CA ILE A 36 -23.19 -3.19 -7.77
C ILE A 36 -24.11 -3.32 -6.55
N GLY A 37 -23.52 -3.43 -5.35
CA GLY A 37 -24.28 -3.54 -4.10
C GLY A 37 -25.23 -2.37 -3.84
N ARG A 38 -24.98 -1.21 -4.43
CA ARG A 38 -25.93 -0.08 -4.34
C ARG A 38 -27.18 -0.27 -5.20
N GLY A 39 -27.04 -0.92 -6.35
CA GLY A 39 -28.19 -1.26 -7.20
C GLY A 39 -29.06 -2.38 -6.64
N THR A 40 -28.53 -3.24 -5.77
CA THR A 40 -29.28 -4.38 -5.20
C THR A 40 -30.23 -3.99 -4.06
N ARG A 41 -30.21 -2.75 -3.59
CA ARG A 41 -31.09 -2.31 -2.51
C ARG A 41 -32.54 -2.36 -2.92
N LEU A 42 -33.40 -2.82 -2.00
CA LEU A 42 -34.85 -2.87 -2.20
C LEU A 42 -35.43 -1.46 -2.08
N CYS A 43 -36.42 -1.16 -2.91
CA CYS A 43 -37.17 0.09 -2.84
C CYS A 43 -38.67 -0.25 -3.00
N PRO A 44 -39.42 -0.29 -1.90
CA PRO A 44 -40.88 -0.49 -1.97
C PRO A 44 -41.57 0.66 -2.72
N ASP A 45 -42.63 0.35 -3.43
CA ASP A 45 -43.49 1.30 -4.12
C ASP A 45 -42.80 2.26 -5.09
N LEU A 46 -41.60 1.88 -5.59
CA LEU A 46 -40.82 2.73 -6.49
C LEU A 46 -41.56 3.14 -7.77
N PHE A 47 -42.42 2.27 -8.29
CA PHE A 47 -43.15 2.49 -9.53
C PHE A 47 -44.65 2.74 -9.29
N GLY A 48 -45.06 2.91 -8.04
CA GLY A 48 -46.45 3.12 -7.62
C GLY A 48 -46.87 2.17 -6.50
N PRO A 49 -48.03 2.37 -5.90
CA PRO A 49 -48.51 1.55 -4.80
C PRO A 49 -48.47 0.05 -5.11
N GLY A 50 -47.78 -0.74 -4.33
CA GLY A 50 -47.60 -2.19 -4.51
C GLY A 50 -46.61 -2.58 -5.64
N GLN A 51 -46.00 -1.60 -6.32
CA GLN A 51 -45.05 -1.86 -7.40
C GLN A 51 -43.60 -1.64 -6.90
N ASN A 52 -43.07 -2.65 -6.27
CA ASN A 52 -41.74 -2.64 -5.70
C ASN A 52 -40.65 -2.78 -6.75
N LYS A 53 -39.48 -2.26 -6.45
CA LYS A 53 -38.29 -2.55 -7.23
C LYS A 53 -37.94 -4.04 -7.11
N SER A 54 -38.09 -4.79 -8.20
CA SER A 54 -37.79 -6.23 -8.27
C SER A 54 -36.46 -6.57 -8.96
N VAL A 55 -35.97 -5.66 -9.81
CA VAL A 55 -34.73 -5.84 -10.57
C VAL A 55 -34.00 -4.52 -10.72
N PHE A 56 -32.69 -4.58 -10.92
CA PHE A 56 -31.91 -3.49 -11.46
C PHE A 56 -31.07 -3.98 -12.63
N ARG A 57 -30.72 -3.09 -13.55
CA ARG A 57 -29.98 -3.44 -14.75
C ARG A 57 -28.61 -2.80 -14.69
N ILE A 58 -27.61 -3.53 -15.20
CA ILE A 58 -26.24 -3.04 -15.31
C ILE A 58 -25.87 -2.96 -16.79
N PHE A 59 -25.37 -1.81 -17.22
CA PHE A 59 -24.84 -1.57 -18.55
C PHE A 59 -23.32 -1.41 -18.44
N ASP A 60 -22.58 -2.40 -18.88
CA ASP A 60 -21.13 -2.43 -18.79
C ASP A 60 -20.50 -2.20 -20.17
N HIS A 61 -20.11 -0.96 -20.46
CA HIS A 61 -19.50 -0.59 -21.73
C HIS A 61 -18.00 -0.90 -21.82
N TRP A 62 -17.37 -1.36 -20.73
CA TRP A 62 -15.93 -1.56 -20.65
C TRP A 62 -15.52 -3.00 -20.29
N GLY A 63 -16.46 -3.92 -20.29
CA GLY A 63 -16.19 -5.32 -20.00
C GLY A 63 -15.67 -5.55 -18.57
N ASN A 64 -16.12 -4.74 -17.60
CA ASN A 64 -15.71 -4.89 -16.21
C ASN A 64 -16.11 -6.26 -15.64
N PHE A 65 -17.30 -6.78 -16.01
CA PHE A 65 -17.74 -8.12 -15.62
C PHE A 65 -16.78 -9.18 -16.16
N ALA A 66 -16.52 -9.18 -17.47
CA ALA A 66 -15.60 -10.14 -18.07
C ALA A 66 -14.22 -10.09 -17.41
N ARG A 67 -13.73 -8.90 -17.09
CA ARG A 67 -12.46 -8.69 -16.42
C ARG A 67 -12.44 -9.28 -15.00
N PHE A 68 -13.54 -9.18 -14.25
CA PHE A 68 -13.60 -9.64 -12.86
C PHE A 68 -14.17 -11.06 -12.72
N GLU A 69 -14.88 -11.60 -13.71
CA GLU A 69 -15.32 -13.01 -13.74
C GLU A 69 -14.23 -13.96 -14.22
N MET A 70 -13.41 -13.56 -15.19
CA MET A 70 -12.35 -14.38 -15.77
C MET A 70 -11.13 -14.59 -14.86
N GLY A 71 -11.31 -14.78 -13.58
CA GLY A 71 -10.21 -15.19 -12.70
C GLY A 71 -9.89 -14.21 -11.59
N TYR A 72 -10.85 -13.40 -11.19
CA TYR A 72 -10.73 -12.72 -9.92
C TYR A 72 -10.86 -13.77 -8.78
N ARG A 73 -9.75 -14.42 -8.48
CA ARG A 73 -9.48 -14.76 -7.09
C ARG A 73 -9.30 -13.42 -6.39
N PRO A 74 -10.08 -13.11 -5.31
CA PRO A 74 -9.70 -12.03 -4.44
C PRO A 74 -8.22 -12.28 -4.13
N ALA A 75 -7.31 -11.46 -4.64
CA ALA A 75 -6.04 -11.34 -3.99
C ALA A 75 -6.46 -11.07 -2.56
N GLU A 76 -6.14 -11.99 -1.63
CA GLU A 76 -6.19 -11.66 -0.22
C GLU A 76 -5.62 -10.25 -0.16
N PRO A 77 -6.24 -9.32 0.59
CA PRO A 77 -5.70 -7.99 0.67
C PRO A 77 -4.27 -8.18 1.13
N THR A 78 -3.37 -8.30 0.19
CA THR A 78 -1.96 -8.18 0.44
C THR A 78 -1.91 -6.77 0.95
N GLN A 79 -1.81 -6.62 2.27
CA GLN A 79 -1.53 -5.34 2.87
C GLN A 79 -0.25 -4.92 2.16
N SER A 80 -0.42 -4.15 1.08
CA SER A 80 0.72 -3.63 0.36
C SER A 80 1.44 -2.76 1.38
N LYS A 81 2.63 -3.21 1.77
CA LYS A 81 3.42 -2.48 2.75
C LYS A 81 3.52 -1.03 2.29
N PRO A 82 3.38 -0.06 3.18
CA PRO A 82 3.56 1.35 2.85
C PRO A 82 4.89 1.58 2.13
N LEU A 83 4.90 2.50 1.17
CA LEU A 83 6.08 2.76 0.33
C LEU A 83 7.35 3.04 1.18
N ALA A 84 7.22 3.84 2.24
CA ALA A 84 8.34 4.12 3.14
C ALA A 84 8.87 2.85 3.84
N GLN A 85 7.98 1.90 4.17
CA GLN A 85 8.38 0.62 4.73
C GLN A 85 9.13 -0.23 3.69
N LEU A 86 8.64 -0.26 2.44
CA LEU A 86 9.32 -0.98 1.35
C LEU A 86 10.72 -0.43 1.11
N VAL A 87 10.87 0.89 1.06
CA VAL A 87 12.18 1.54 0.90
C VAL A 87 13.12 1.17 2.03
N PHE A 88 12.66 1.24 3.26
CA PHE A 88 13.46 0.88 4.45
C PHE A 88 13.93 -0.58 4.40
N GLU A 89 13.03 -1.51 4.09
CA GLU A 89 13.36 -2.94 3.98
C GLU A 89 14.34 -3.21 2.82
N GLU A 90 14.21 -2.51 1.68
CA GLU A 90 15.15 -2.68 0.58
C GLU A 90 16.53 -2.06 0.88
N ARG A 91 16.61 -0.99 1.65
CA ARG A 91 17.89 -0.45 2.15
C ARG A 91 18.60 -1.46 3.07
N LEU A 92 17.87 -2.18 3.92
CA LEU A 92 18.42 -3.28 4.69
C LEU A 92 18.89 -4.45 3.79
N ASN A 93 18.19 -4.73 2.69
CA ASN A 93 18.61 -5.74 1.73
C ASN A 93 19.90 -5.32 0.99
N VAL A 94 20.03 -4.03 0.62
CA VAL A 94 21.27 -3.50 0.02
C VAL A 94 22.43 -3.67 1.00
N ALA A 95 22.25 -3.30 2.27
CA ALA A 95 23.28 -3.45 3.29
C ALA A 95 23.72 -4.91 3.46
N ASP A 96 22.76 -5.85 3.49
CA ASP A 96 23.05 -7.28 3.62
C ASP A 96 23.86 -7.81 2.43
N VAL A 97 23.44 -7.51 1.20
CA VAL A 97 24.13 -7.95 -0.01
C VAL A 97 25.51 -7.28 -0.13
N ALA A 98 25.61 -5.99 0.19
CA ALA A 98 26.90 -5.27 0.15
C ALA A 98 27.89 -5.88 1.16
N LEU A 99 27.43 -6.24 2.36
CA LEU A 99 28.29 -6.89 3.36
C LEU A 99 28.76 -8.27 2.90
N GLN A 100 27.85 -9.09 2.30
CA GLN A 100 28.19 -10.39 1.75
C GLN A 100 29.22 -10.31 0.59
N LYS A 101 29.19 -9.20 -0.15
CA LYS A 101 30.11 -8.95 -1.28
C LYS A 101 31.37 -8.15 -0.86
N SER A 102 31.52 -7.80 0.42
CA SER A 102 32.62 -6.97 0.94
C SER A 102 32.68 -5.56 0.31
N GLU A 103 31.55 -5.05 -0.16
CA GLU A 103 31.39 -3.71 -0.72
C GLU A 103 31.11 -2.69 0.39
N ILE A 104 32.15 -2.33 1.14
CA ILE A 104 32.03 -1.53 2.36
C ILE A 104 31.42 -0.16 2.12
N ALA A 105 31.77 0.52 1.01
CA ALA A 105 31.23 1.83 0.69
C ALA A 105 29.70 1.78 0.43
N ALA A 106 29.22 0.73 -0.24
CA ALA A 106 27.79 0.52 -0.47
C ALA A 106 27.07 0.18 0.85
N PHE A 107 27.71 -0.63 1.69
CA PHE A 107 27.22 -0.95 3.03
C PHE A 107 27.06 0.31 3.89
N ASP A 108 28.11 1.12 4.02
CA ASP A 108 28.10 2.35 4.82
C ASP A 108 27.02 3.33 4.33
N THR A 109 26.88 3.45 3.00
CA THR A 109 25.85 4.30 2.42
C THR A 109 24.45 3.79 2.78
N ALA A 110 24.18 2.50 2.63
CA ALA A 110 22.88 1.90 2.94
C ALA A 110 22.54 2.04 4.43
N ILE A 111 23.51 1.83 5.33
CA ILE A 111 23.33 1.98 6.77
C ILE A 111 23.08 3.45 7.15
N GLY A 112 23.75 4.40 6.50
CA GLY A 112 23.49 5.82 6.72
C GLY A 112 22.06 6.21 6.33
N LEU A 113 21.53 5.64 5.23
CA LEU A 113 20.13 5.85 4.82
C LEU A 113 19.14 5.20 5.79
N VAL A 114 19.43 4.01 6.30
CA VAL A 114 18.62 3.33 7.33
C VAL A 114 18.57 4.18 8.60
N GLU A 115 19.71 4.73 9.05
CA GLU A 115 19.78 5.62 10.20
C GLU A 115 18.93 6.88 10.01
N GLN A 116 19.02 7.51 8.83
CA GLN A 116 18.20 8.67 8.48
C GLN A 116 16.71 8.35 8.51
N ASP A 117 16.30 7.19 8.01
CA ASP A 117 14.90 6.76 8.03
C ASP A 117 14.38 6.59 9.47
N ILE A 118 15.17 5.98 10.35
CA ILE A 118 14.80 5.81 11.77
C ILE A 118 14.66 7.16 12.46
N ASN A 119 15.59 8.07 12.20
CA ASN A 119 15.58 9.41 12.79
C ASN A 119 14.44 10.29 12.26
N ALA A 120 13.96 10.03 11.04
CA ALA A 120 12.81 10.72 10.44
C ALA A 120 11.45 10.25 10.96
N LEU A 121 11.39 9.25 11.84
CA LEU A 121 10.13 8.80 12.44
C LEU A 121 9.58 9.86 13.40
N PRO A 122 8.29 10.27 13.26
CA PRO A 122 7.68 11.33 14.05
C PRO A 122 7.53 10.91 15.52
N GLU A 123 8.13 11.67 16.43
CA GLU A 123 8.12 11.36 17.87
C GLU A 123 6.76 11.65 18.52
N GLU A 124 5.92 12.45 17.88
CA GLU A 124 4.54 12.73 18.29
C GLU A 124 3.58 11.57 18.02
N SER A 125 3.91 10.64 17.13
CA SER A 125 3.08 9.47 16.86
C SER A 125 3.03 8.52 18.06
N ILE A 126 1.84 8.11 18.47
CA ILE A 126 1.64 7.17 19.60
C ILE A 126 2.40 5.86 19.35
N ALA A 127 2.28 5.30 18.13
CA ALA A 127 2.96 4.05 17.77
C ALA A 127 4.49 4.15 17.85
N VAL A 128 5.07 5.30 17.47
CA VAL A 128 6.51 5.55 17.56
C VAL A 128 6.91 5.74 19.04
N ARG A 129 6.08 6.43 19.83
CA ARG A 129 6.31 6.61 21.27
C ARG A 129 6.28 5.31 22.06
N GLU A 130 5.40 4.40 21.72
CA GLU A 130 5.34 3.06 22.35
C GLU A 130 6.63 2.27 22.12
N LYS A 131 7.31 2.51 21.01
CA LYS A 131 8.56 1.85 20.58
C LYS A 131 9.81 2.73 20.74
N TRP A 132 9.75 3.76 21.59
CA TRP A 132 10.86 4.71 21.72
C TRP A 132 12.17 4.08 22.19
N LYS A 133 12.10 3.06 23.05
CA LYS A 133 13.29 2.34 23.56
C LYS A 133 13.98 1.58 22.43
N GLU A 134 13.19 0.87 21.63
CA GLU A 134 13.63 0.11 20.48
C GLU A 134 14.20 1.06 19.42
N LYS A 135 13.49 2.14 19.09
CA LYS A 135 13.97 3.20 18.18
C LYS A 135 15.34 3.71 18.64
N ARG A 136 15.45 4.13 19.90
CA ARG A 136 16.71 4.68 20.46
C ARG A 136 17.83 3.65 20.51
N ALA A 137 17.55 2.39 20.81
CA ALA A 137 18.55 1.33 20.85
C ALA A 137 19.06 0.96 19.45
N LEU A 138 18.14 0.88 18.45
CA LEU A 138 18.45 0.45 17.10
C LEU A 138 18.91 1.57 16.17
N SER A 139 18.78 2.86 16.56
CA SER A 139 19.31 4.00 15.78
C SER A 139 20.79 4.32 16.07
N ARG A 140 21.41 3.62 17.01
CA ARG A 140 22.82 3.88 17.35
C ARG A 140 23.72 3.43 16.19
N PRO A 141 24.64 4.30 15.72
CA PRO A 141 25.53 3.98 14.60
C PRO A 141 26.33 2.70 14.80
N GLU A 142 26.83 2.46 16.03
CA GLU A 142 27.58 1.25 16.35
C GLU A 142 26.75 -0.03 16.26
N VAL A 143 25.45 0.03 16.59
CA VAL A 143 24.52 -1.10 16.51
C VAL A 143 24.14 -1.39 15.05
N LEU A 144 23.91 -0.33 14.26
CA LEU A 144 23.62 -0.44 12.85
C LEU A 144 24.82 -0.97 12.05
N LYS A 145 26.03 -0.46 12.33
CA LYS A 145 27.27 -0.90 11.66
C LYS A 145 27.67 -2.32 12.01
N ALA A 146 27.38 -2.76 13.24
CA ALA A 146 27.61 -4.16 13.62
C ALA A 146 26.74 -5.14 12.80
N PHE A 147 25.61 -4.69 12.30
CA PHE A 147 24.69 -5.41 11.41
C PHE A 147 24.43 -6.87 11.80
N ALA A 148 24.37 -7.14 13.11
CA ALA A 148 24.16 -8.49 13.62
C ALA A 148 22.78 -9.03 13.16
N PRO A 149 22.66 -10.34 12.86
CA PRO A 149 21.39 -10.92 12.41
C PRO A 149 20.20 -10.63 13.33
N ALA A 150 20.43 -10.63 14.65
CA ALA A 150 19.40 -10.27 15.63
C ALA A 150 18.98 -8.78 15.51
N THR A 151 19.93 -7.87 15.23
CA THR A 151 19.64 -6.46 14.99
C THR A 151 18.79 -6.28 13.73
N VAL A 152 19.17 -6.94 12.63
CA VAL A 152 18.42 -6.89 11.37
C VAL A 152 17.00 -7.42 11.53
N ALA A 153 16.83 -8.54 12.24
CA ALA A 153 15.52 -9.11 12.54
C ALA A 153 14.65 -8.11 13.31
N ARG A 154 15.21 -7.45 14.34
CA ARG A 154 14.50 -6.43 15.12
C ARG A 154 14.17 -5.19 14.29
N LEU A 155 15.07 -4.72 13.44
CA LEU A 155 14.81 -3.62 12.51
C LEU A 155 13.60 -3.93 11.61
N ARG A 156 13.51 -5.16 11.09
CA ARG A 156 12.38 -5.58 10.25
C ARG A 156 11.07 -5.76 11.03
N GLN A 157 11.13 -6.28 12.25
CA GLN A 157 9.93 -6.59 13.04
C GLN A 157 9.41 -5.40 13.83
N GLU A 158 10.30 -4.55 14.37
CA GLU A 158 9.93 -3.50 15.30
C GLU A 158 9.95 -2.10 14.68
N ILE A 159 10.88 -1.82 13.74
CA ILE A 159 11.07 -0.49 13.16
C ILE A 159 10.41 -0.36 11.78
N ALA A 160 10.56 -1.35 10.89
CA ALA A 160 9.99 -1.27 9.54
C ALA A 160 8.47 -0.98 9.53
N PRO A 161 7.63 -1.58 10.41
CA PRO A 161 6.21 -1.24 10.46
C PRO A 161 5.93 0.21 10.87
N LEU A 162 6.85 0.86 11.62
CA LEU A 162 6.68 2.25 12.03
C LEU A 162 6.86 3.23 10.87
N MET A 163 7.50 2.82 9.77
CA MET A 163 7.70 3.66 8.58
C MET A 163 6.40 4.15 7.94
N GLN A 164 5.27 3.47 8.19
CA GLN A 164 3.95 3.95 7.75
C GLN A 164 3.58 5.33 8.32
N TRP A 165 4.17 5.70 9.45
CA TRP A 165 3.91 6.97 10.13
C TRP A 165 4.84 8.10 9.68
N ARG A 166 5.84 7.77 8.86
CA ARG A 166 6.74 8.78 8.29
C ARG A 166 5.96 9.73 7.38
N ASN A 167 6.18 11.03 7.56
CA ASN A 167 5.57 12.02 6.68
C ASN A 167 6.24 12.00 5.30
N ILE A 168 5.52 11.50 4.29
CA ILE A 168 5.98 11.39 2.90
C ILE A 168 5.25 12.33 1.94
N ARG A 169 4.46 13.29 2.47
CA ARG A 169 3.70 14.24 1.63
C ARG A 169 4.67 15.04 0.76
N GLY A 170 4.44 15.02 -0.56
CA GLY A 170 5.29 15.68 -1.54
C GLY A 170 6.56 14.92 -1.92
N PHE A 171 6.86 13.78 -1.29
CA PHE A 171 8.06 12.98 -1.55
C PHE A 171 7.77 11.57 -2.10
N GLY A 172 6.52 11.29 -2.50
CA GLY A 172 6.14 9.95 -2.99
C GLY A 172 6.94 9.50 -4.21
N ASP A 173 7.15 10.39 -5.17
CA ASP A 173 7.92 10.08 -6.38
C ASP A 173 9.40 9.86 -6.07
N ALA A 174 9.98 10.67 -5.17
CA ALA A 174 11.36 10.50 -4.73
C ALA A 174 11.56 9.15 -4.01
N LEU A 175 10.65 8.76 -3.12
CA LEU A 175 10.71 7.45 -2.47
C LEU A 175 10.50 6.28 -3.43
N SER A 176 9.69 6.46 -4.47
CA SER A 176 9.52 5.46 -5.52
C SER A 176 10.81 5.27 -6.33
N LEU A 177 11.52 6.37 -6.60
CA LEU A 177 12.84 6.34 -7.21
C LEU A 177 13.87 5.67 -6.30
N ASP A 178 13.89 6.01 -5.01
CA ASP A 178 14.77 5.38 -4.02
C ASP A 178 14.57 3.86 -3.96
N LEU A 179 13.32 3.41 -4.00
CA LEU A 179 12.99 1.98 -4.05
C LEU A 179 13.57 1.30 -5.29
N LEU A 180 13.44 1.95 -6.45
CA LEU A 180 13.99 1.45 -7.70
C LEU A 180 15.52 1.39 -7.64
N ILE A 181 16.17 2.46 -7.18
CA ILE A 181 17.63 2.53 -7.02
C ILE A 181 18.12 1.41 -6.09
N ALA A 182 17.48 1.20 -4.94
CA ALA A 182 17.86 0.13 -4.02
C ALA A 182 17.79 -1.26 -4.68
N ARG A 183 16.74 -1.53 -5.45
CA ARG A 183 16.59 -2.78 -6.20
C ARG A 183 17.65 -2.95 -7.29
N MET A 184 17.96 -1.88 -8.00
CA MET A 184 19.03 -1.88 -9.01
C MET A 184 20.40 -2.14 -8.36
N GLN A 185 20.70 -1.52 -7.22
CA GLN A 185 21.94 -1.76 -6.47
C GLN A 185 22.05 -3.23 -6.06
N ILE A 186 20.98 -3.84 -5.57
CA ILE A 186 20.96 -5.27 -5.23
C ILE A 186 21.26 -6.12 -6.47
N ALA A 187 20.64 -5.81 -7.61
CA ALA A 187 20.88 -6.54 -8.85
C ALA A 187 22.34 -6.44 -9.31
N VAL A 188 22.91 -5.24 -9.30
CA VAL A 188 24.33 -5.00 -9.65
C VAL A 188 25.26 -5.75 -8.69
N LEU A 189 25.05 -5.63 -7.37
CA LEU A 189 25.87 -6.30 -6.36
C LEU A 189 25.81 -7.84 -6.47
N ARG A 190 24.69 -8.38 -6.91
CA ARG A 190 24.53 -9.83 -7.15
C ARG A 190 25.14 -10.30 -8.48
N GLY A 191 25.54 -9.37 -9.36
CA GLY A 191 26.06 -9.70 -10.68
C GLY A 191 24.97 -10.10 -11.68
N SER A 192 23.72 -9.72 -11.43
CA SER A 192 22.58 -9.87 -12.35
C SER A 192 22.48 -8.59 -13.18
N GLY A 193 23.31 -8.46 -14.21
CA GLY A 193 23.24 -7.41 -15.21
C GLY A 193 22.54 -7.90 -16.46
#